data_76a5726f0ef3b5a66bcb6ad00c2453d4
#
_entry.id   76a5726f0ef3b5a66bcb6ad00c2453d4
#
_cell.length_a   1.000
_cell.length_b   1.000
_cell.length_c   1.000
_cell.angle_alpha   90.00
_cell.angle_beta   90.00
_cell.angle_gamma   90.00
#
_symmetry.space_group_name_H-M   'P 1'
#
loop_
_entity.id
_entity.type
_entity.pdbx_description
1 polymer ?
#
loop_
_entity_poly.entity_id
_entity_poly.type
_entity_poly.pdbx_seq_one_letter_code
_entity_poly.pdbx_strand_id
1 'polypeptide(L)'
;LFWHYLEKSELRPVVREEYKEPCSCLYVRDKKALLFEVTYYENRINFEVFHALTDGTGATEFLRELVKNYLYLAHKEEGLPEVQLAKDKLTVQDQENDSFSKYYNPDLKRTKRKKVKAYQIKKRGKEYEELKVVETTLSVKALLEKARAYGVSVTVLLTAAFICAIHEEMSRMQEKKPVILMVPVNLRKIFPSDSMLNFFGYIEPGYQFGGGKDSFEDVLEAVKLYFQENLSKEHMAGRMNELIAIEKHKILKWAPLELKNRCIRAGAKMAEQEVTAVLSNMSVVKMPEDYAQYIEKFGVYTSTNRTELCICSFQDTLSLGFTSRYDSTNIQRNFYRILKELGASVKVAEPDFPEDARPNYEGKKVLQIFTFCCIAAIVISMMTDIIISPGVHWSVFVAAGCATMWLTMAVGYVKRFNLLKNAAWQLLIMSGICVLWDLGTGWRGWSVNIGIPDICLLIQVVMLIISRIRSLSPREYMIYYVMAAVYSMILPLILLVTGVIHYRTPSVICIGCSFLLLIGLILFKRKEFKEEMHKKFHVG
;
A
#
# COMPACT_ATOMS: atom_id res chain seq x y z
N LEU A 1 -0.67 -11.23 -6.36
CA LEU A 1 -0.34 -9.86 -5.91
C LEU A 1 0.88 -9.27 -6.63
N PHE A 2 0.90 -9.28 -7.98
CA PHE A 2 1.93 -8.61 -8.78
C PHE A 2 3.37 -8.78 -8.25
N TRP A 3 3.83 -10.08 -8.16
CA TRP A 3 5.19 -10.44 -7.72
C TRP A 3 5.52 -10.15 -6.24
N HIS A 4 4.52 -9.90 -5.39
CA HIS A 4 4.64 -9.87 -3.94
C HIS A 4 4.00 -11.11 -3.35
N TYR A 5 4.63 -11.66 -2.31
CA TYR A 5 4.14 -12.83 -1.60
C TYR A 5 3.76 -12.45 -0.17
N LEU A 6 2.69 -13.06 0.31
CA LEU A 6 2.37 -13.07 1.73
C LEU A 6 3.27 -14.10 2.40
N GLU A 7 3.87 -13.73 3.51
CA GLU A 7 4.73 -14.61 4.29
C GLU A 7 4.11 -14.81 5.67
N LYS A 8 4.18 -16.06 6.17
CA LYS A 8 3.70 -16.38 7.52
C LYS A 8 4.55 -15.65 8.55
N SER A 9 3.90 -14.89 9.41
CA SER A 9 4.54 -14.13 10.49
C SER A 9 4.61 -14.97 11.77
N GLU A 10 5.72 -14.87 12.50
CA GLU A 10 5.88 -15.40 13.85
C GLU A 10 5.47 -14.38 14.94
N LEU A 11 5.15 -13.15 14.53
CA LEU A 11 4.70 -12.10 15.43
C LEU A 11 3.32 -12.47 15.99
N ARG A 12 3.16 -12.30 17.29
CA ARG A 12 1.86 -12.49 17.95
C ARG A 12 1.04 -11.20 17.89
N PRO A 13 -0.23 -11.25 17.48
CA PRO A 13 -1.10 -10.10 17.56
C PRO A 13 -1.33 -9.69 19.02
N VAL A 14 -1.39 -8.39 19.25
CA VAL A 14 -1.68 -7.81 20.56
C VAL A 14 -2.95 -6.98 20.41
N VAL A 15 -3.95 -7.27 21.22
CA VAL A 15 -5.16 -6.47 21.34
C VAL A 15 -4.88 -5.36 22.37
N ARG A 16 -5.18 -4.11 22.03
CA ARG A 16 -4.92 -2.95 22.88
C ARG A 16 -6.01 -1.90 22.75
N GLU A 17 -6.05 -0.98 23.66
CA GLU A 17 -6.88 0.20 23.57
C GLU A 17 -6.50 1.04 22.35
N GLU A 18 -7.48 1.67 21.72
CA GLU A 18 -7.28 2.54 20.56
C GLU A 18 -6.43 3.76 20.96
N TYR A 19 -5.38 4.03 20.19
CA TYR A 19 -4.39 5.05 20.54
C TYR A 19 -4.08 6.00 19.36
N LYS A 20 -4.77 5.82 18.25
CA LYS A 20 -4.58 6.55 17.01
C LYS A 20 -5.87 6.58 16.20
N GLU A 21 -5.97 7.53 15.29
CA GLU A 21 -7.07 7.60 14.34
C GLU A 21 -7.17 6.34 13.46
N PRO A 22 -8.38 5.96 13.02
CA PRO A 22 -8.58 4.83 12.15
C PRO A 22 -7.94 5.05 10.77
N CYS A 23 -7.73 3.96 10.05
CA CYS A 23 -7.09 3.96 8.72
C CYS A 23 -5.64 4.46 8.72
N SER A 24 -4.95 4.30 9.85
CA SER A 24 -3.55 4.64 9.98
C SER A 24 -2.65 3.69 9.17
N CYS A 25 -1.38 4.07 9.00
CA CYS A 25 -0.45 3.29 8.20
C CYS A 25 0.01 2.01 8.92
N LEU A 26 -0.54 0.86 8.56
CA LEU A 26 -0.15 -0.45 9.07
C LEU A 26 1.12 -0.99 8.41
N TYR A 27 1.31 -0.70 7.14
CA TYR A 27 2.47 -1.17 6.39
C TYR A 27 3.54 -0.09 6.26
N VAL A 28 4.70 -0.36 6.84
CA VAL A 28 5.90 0.46 6.64
C VAL A 28 6.93 -0.41 5.93
N ARG A 29 7.42 0.06 4.78
CA ARG A 29 8.39 -0.69 3.99
C ARG A 29 9.62 -1.03 4.81
N ASP A 30 10.06 -2.28 4.71
CA ASP A 30 11.23 -2.83 5.40
C ASP A 30 11.09 -2.95 6.94
N LYS A 31 9.90 -2.64 7.51
CA LYS A 31 9.60 -2.88 8.93
C LYS A 31 8.82 -4.20 9.07
N LYS A 32 9.28 -5.07 9.97
CA LYS A 32 8.50 -6.26 10.36
C LYS A 32 7.33 -5.82 11.22
N ALA A 33 6.12 -6.00 10.72
CA ALA A 33 4.89 -5.76 11.44
C ALA A 33 3.82 -6.71 10.92
N LEU A 34 2.80 -6.97 11.74
CA LEU A 34 1.58 -7.59 11.26
C LEU A 34 0.88 -6.64 10.29
N LEU A 35 0.22 -7.19 9.29
CA LEU A 35 -0.55 -6.44 8.32
C LEU A 35 -1.99 -6.18 8.78
N PHE A 36 -2.24 -6.38 10.06
CA PHE A 36 -3.51 -6.09 10.70
C PHE A 36 -3.29 -5.73 12.18
N GLU A 37 -4.29 -5.07 12.75
CA GLU A 37 -4.35 -4.68 14.15
C GLU A 37 -5.78 -4.83 14.67
N VAL A 38 -5.92 -5.22 15.93
CA VAL A 38 -7.19 -5.22 16.67
C VAL A 38 -7.05 -4.26 17.84
N THR A 39 -7.94 -3.30 17.90
CA THR A 39 -8.02 -2.34 19.01
C THR A 39 -9.45 -2.28 19.55
N TYR A 40 -9.62 -1.72 20.74
CA TYR A 40 -10.93 -1.48 21.33
C TYR A 40 -10.98 -0.07 21.95
N TYR A 41 -12.16 0.51 21.97
CA TYR A 41 -12.42 1.76 22.65
C TYR A 41 -13.86 1.73 23.18
N GLU A 42 -14.03 1.87 24.49
CA GLU A 42 -15.33 1.72 25.16
C GLU A 42 -16.06 0.43 24.75
N ASN A 43 -17.17 0.54 24.01
CA ASN A 43 -17.97 -0.56 23.48
C ASN A 43 -17.71 -0.86 21.98
N ARG A 44 -16.62 -0.36 21.42
CA ARG A 44 -16.23 -0.55 20.03
C ARG A 44 -15.03 -1.47 19.89
N ILE A 45 -15.12 -2.45 19.01
CA ILE A 45 -13.99 -3.29 18.55
C ILE A 45 -13.61 -2.84 17.15
N ASN A 46 -12.34 -2.49 16.96
CA ASN A 46 -11.80 -2.08 15.67
C ASN A 46 -10.88 -3.17 15.13
N PHE A 47 -11.05 -3.49 13.86
CA PHE A 47 -10.16 -4.35 13.10
C PHE A 47 -9.63 -3.59 11.89
N GLU A 48 -8.37 -3.22 11.94
CA GLU A 48 -7.68 -2.62 10.82
C GLU A 48 -6.83 -3.66 10.08
N VAL A 49 -6.92 -3.68 8.76
CA VAL A 49 -6.17 -4.62 7.94
C VAL A 49 -5.61 -3.93 6.69
N PHE A 50 -4.35 -4.21 6.38
CA PHE A 50 -3.74 -3.76 5.14
C PHE A 50 -4.34 -4.53 3.96
N HIS A 51 -4.92 -3.82 3.01
CA HIS A 51 -5.73 -4.39 1.92
C HIS A 51 -4.98 -5.40 1.02
N ALA A 52 -3.65 -5.48 1.10
CA ALA A 52 -2.91 -6.55 0.43
C ALA A 52 -3.11 -7.93 1.07
N LEU A 53 -3.51 -7.99 2.35
CA LEU A 53 -3.74 -9.25 3.06
C LEU A 53 -5.06 -9.90 2.65
N THR A 54 -6.13 -9.11 2.58
CA THR A 54 -7.49 -9.59 2.29
C THR A 54 -8.34 -8.47 1.73
N ASP A 55 -9.48 -8.82 1.14
CA ASP A 55 -10.52 -7.87 0.76
C ASP A 55 -11.57 -7.69 1.86
N GLY A 56 -12.55 -6.83 1.59
CA GLY A 56 -13.60 -6.57 2.55
C GLY A 56 -14.41 -7.79 2.97
N THR A 57 -14.55 -8.80 2.12
CA THR A 57 -15.25 -10.04 2.48
C THR A 57 -14.45 -10.82 3.52
N GLY A 58 -13.15 -11.06 3.27
CA GLY A 58 -12.32 -11.78 4.23
C GLY A 58 -12.10 -10.99 5.53
N ALA A 59 -11.99 -9.66 5.44
CA ALA A 59 -11.91 -8.80 6.64
C ALA A 59 -13.19 -8.88 7.49
N THR A 60 -14.36 -8.85 6.85
CA THR A 60 -15.65 -8.95 7.55
C THR A 60 -15.82 -10.33 8.21
N GLU A 61 -15.46 -11.41 7.51
CA GLU A 61 -15.53 -12.76 8.10
C GLU A 61 -14.62 -12.89 9.33
N PHE A 62 -13.39 -12.37 9.25
CA PHE A 62 -12.49 -12.37 10.40
C PHE A 62 -13.07 -11.58 11.58
N LEU A 63 -13.59 -10.38 11.33
CA LEU A 63 -14.20 -9.54 12.38
C LEU A 63 -15.42 -10.23 13.00
N ARG A 64 -16.27 -10.89 12.19
CA ARG A 64 -17.43 -11.63 12.68
C ARG A 64 -17.02 -12.77 13.62
N GLU A 65 -16.01 -13.54 13.24
CA GLU A 65 -15.49 -14.63 14.09
C GLU A 65 -14.88 -14.07 15.39
N LEU A 66 -14.14 -12.97 15.30
CA LEU A 66 -13.58 -12.29 16.47
C LEU A 66 -14.69 -11.85 17.44
N VAL A 67 -15.72 -11.16 16.92
CA VAL A 67 -16.84 -10.65 17.73
C VAL A 67 -17.66 -11.78 18.34
N LYS A 68 -17.92 -12.87 17.60
CA LYS A 68 -18.62 -14.05 18.15
C LYS A 68 -17.85 -14.65 19.33
N ASN A 69 -16.54 -14.86 19.18
CA ASN A 69 -15.71 -15.40 20.24
C ASN A 69 -15.64 -14.46 21.45
N TYR A 70 -15.53 -13.16 21.22
CA TYR A 70 -15.56 -12.16 22.30
C TYR A 70 -16.87 -12.22 23.07
N LEU A 71 -18.01 -12.17 22.38
CA LEU A 71 -19.34 -12.19 23.01
C LEU A 71 -19.59 -13.51 23.75
N TYR A 72 -19.19 -14.65 23.19
CA TYR A 72 -19.28 -15.95 23.87
C TYR A 72 -18.52 -15.94 25.19
N LEU A 73 -17.31 -15.35 25.22
CA LEU A 73 -16.51 -15.28 26.43
C LEU A 73 -17.06 -14.25 27.44
N ALA A 74 -17.57 -13.12 26.96
CA ALA A 74 -18.08 -12.02 27.78
C ALA A 74 -19.44 -12.37 28.43
N HIS A 75 -20.28 -13.14 27.72
CA HIS A 75 -21.64 -13.53 28.16
C HIS A 75 -21.77 -15.02 28.42
N LYS A 76 -20.69 -15.65 28.85
CA LYS A 76 -20.64 -17.11 29.10
C LYS A 76 -21.72 -17.60 30.10
N GLU A 77 -22.05 -16.77 31.11
CA GLU A 77 -23.04 -17.08 32.12
C GLU A 77 -24.48 -16.97 31.60
N GLU A 78 -24.69 -16.28 30.49
CA GLU A 78 -26.00 -16.09 29.87
C GLU A 78 -26.39 -17.25 28.92
N GLY A 79 -25.51 -18.25 28.78
CA GLY A 79 -25.80 -19.48 28.03
C GLY A 79 -25.75 -19.31 26.52
N LEU A 80 -24.96 -18.36 26.00
CA LEU A 80 -24.73 -18.23 24.57
C LEU A 80 -24.18 -19.54 23.97
N PRO A 81 -24.66 -19.98 22.80
CA PRO A 81 -24.16 -21.17 22.15
C PRO A 81 -22.67 -21.05 21.84
N GLU A 82 -21.95 -22.16 22.03
CA GLU A 82 -20.51 -22.19 21.70
C GLU A 82 -20.28 -21.87 20.23
N VAL A 83 -19.26 -21.07 19.97
CA VAL A 83 -18.87 -20.71 18.61
C VAL A 83 -18.36 -21.94 17.89
N GLN A 84 -19.20 -22.54 17.06
CA GLN A 84 -18.73 -23.56 16.13
C GLN A 84 -17.79 -22.88 15.13
N LEU A 85 -16.51 -23.21 15.23
CA LEU A 85 -15.53 -22.76 14.25
C LEU A 85 -15.98 -23.28 12.88
N ALA A 86 -16.13 -22.38 11.91
CA ALA A 86 -16.52 -22.71 10.53
C ALA A 86 -15.52 -23.67 9.81
N LYS A 87 -14.63 -24.30 10.57
CA LYS A 87 -13.45 -25.05 10.14
C LYS A 87 -13.72 -26.38 9.46
N ASP A 88 -14.92 -26.94 9.59
CA ASP A 88 -15.08 -28.37 9.28
C ASP A 88 -15.33 -28.67 7.79
N LYS A 89 -15.38 -27.65 6.92
CA LYS A 89 -15.66 -27.85 5.48
C LYS A 89 -14.63 -27.32 4.51
N LEU A 90 -13.73 -26.42 4.93
CA LEU A 90 -12.75 -25.80 4.04
C LEU A 90 -11.33 -26.09 4.51
N THR A 91 -10.49 -26.59 3.62
CA THR A 91 -9.06 -26.73 3.91
C THR A 91 -8.39 -25.36 3.95
N VAL A 92 -7.31 -25.21 4.72
CA VAL A 92 -6.47 -24.00 4.72
C VAL A 92 -6.00 -23.67 3.29
N GLN A 93 -5.77 -24.69 2.48
CA GLN A 93 -5.36 -24.56 1.10
C GLN A 93 -6.45 -23.95 0.21
N ASP A 94 -7.73 -24.23 0.46
CA ASP A 94 -8.85 -23.62 -0.29
C ASP A 94 -8.97 -22.12 0.03
N GLN A 95 -8.73 -21.74 1.29
CA GLN A 95 -8.77 -20.34 1.73
C GLN A 95 -7.60 -19.51 1.19
N GLU A 96 -6.43 -20.13 0.98
CA GLU A 96 -5.20 -19.48 0.48
C GLU A 96 -5.05 -19.53 -1.05
N ASN A 97 -5.96 -20.17 -1.78
CA ASN A 97 -5.88 -20.29 -3.23
C ASN A 97 -6.09 -18.96 -3.95
N ASP A 98 -5.24 -18.69 -4.95
CA ASP A 98 -5.39 -17.54 -5.85
C ASP A 98 -6.52 -17.79 -6.86
N SER A 99 -7.71 -17.26 -6.55
CA SER A 99 -8.89 -17.40 -7.38
C SER A 99 -8.78 -16.68 -8.73
N PHE A 100 -7.95 -15.65 -8.85
CA PHE A 100 -7.69 -15.00 -10.14
C PHE A 100 -7.02 -15.97 -11.12
N SER A 101 -6.02 -16.70 -10.68
CA SER A 101 -5.34 -17.71 -11.51
C SER A 101 -6.27 -18.86 -11.91
N LYS A 102 -7.20 -19.26 -11.02
CA LYS A 102 -8.19 -20.32 -11.25
C LYS A 102 -9.14 -19.98 -12.41
N TYR A 103 -9.59 -18.73 -12.49
CA TYR A 103 -10.59 -18.29 -13.47
C TYR A 103 -10.01 -17.59 -14.70
N TYR A 104 -8.69 -17.54 -14.82
CA TYR A 104 -8.02 -16.96 -15.98
C TYR A 104 -8.24 -17.81 -17.23
N ASN A 105 -8.75 -17.20 -18.30
CA ASN A 105 -8.90 -17.83 -19.59
C ASN A 105 -8.15 -17.02 -20.67
N PRO A 106 -7.02 -17.54 -21.21
CA PRO A 106 -6.23 -16.83 -22.22
C PRO A 106 -6.97 -16.57 -23.55
N ASP A 107 -7.99 -17.38 -23.86
CA ASP A 107 -8.73 -17.32 -25.12
C ASP A 107 -9.86 -16.27 -25.07
N LEU A 108 -10.20 -15.77 -23.89
CA LEU A 108 -11.25 -14.78 -23.74
C LEU A 108 -10.77 -13.39 -24.21
N LYS A 109 -11.55 -12.76 -25.10
CA LYS A 109 -11.25 -11.40 -25.58
C LYS A 109 -11.17 -10.42 -24.41
N ARG A 110 -10.11 -9.64 -24.38
CA ARG A 110 -9.93 -8.55 -23.41
C ARG A 110 -10.94 -7.45 -23.71
N THR A 111 -11.60 -6.96 -22.68
CA THR A 111 -12.52 -5.83 -22.80
C THR A 111 -11.70 -4.55 -22.90
N LYS A 112 -11.57 -3.98 -24.12
CA LYS A 112 -10.90 -2.69 -24.30
C LYS A 112 -11.75 -1.58 -23.70
N ARG A 113 -11.19 -0.90 -22.68
CA ARG A 113 -11.84 0.24 -22.05
C ARG A 113 -11.47 1.53 -22.78
N LYS A 114 -12.47 2.41 -22.99
CA LYS A 114 -12.22 3.79 -23.43
C LYS A 114 -11.75 4.60 -22.21
N LYS A 115 -10.49 5.00 -22.21
CA LYS A 115 -9.91 5.82 -21.14
C LYS A 115 -10.43 7.25 -21.26
N VAL A 116 -11.14 7.71 -20.23
CA VAL A 116 -11.68 9.07 -20.15
C VAL A 116 -11.12 9.73 -18.88
N LYS A 117 -10.68 10.98 -19.00
CA LYS A 117 -10.25 11.75 -17.83
C LYS A 117 -11.47 12.23 -17.06
N ALA A 118 -11.65 11.69 -15.85
CA ALA A 118 -12.72 12.09 -14.94
C ALA A 118 -12.47 13.47 -14.30
N TYR A 119 -13.53 14.08 -13.82
CA TYR A 119 -13.44 15.23 -12.94
C TYR A 119 -12.59 14.86 -11.70
N GLN A 120 -11.69 15.75 -11.31
CA GLN A 120 -10.89 15.58 -10.10
C GLN A 120 -11.33 16.63 -9.09
N ILE A 121 -11.74 16.17 -7.90
CA ILE A 121 -12.11 17.05 -6.80
C ILE A 121 -10.91 17.94 -6.47
N LYS A 122 -11.09 19.26 -6.54
CA LYS A 122 -10.00 20.20 -6.30
C LYS A 122 -9.71 20.29 -4.80
N LYS A 123 -8.44 20.23 -4.47
CA LYS A 123 -7.95 20.56 -3.14
C LYS A 123 -8.13 22.07 -2.91
N ARG A 124 -9.03 22.47 -2.04
CA ARG A 124 -9.15 23.83 -1.52
C ARG A 124 -8.49 23.83 -0.14
N GLY A 125 -7.32 24.47 -0.02
CA GLY A 125 -6.57 24.52 1.24
C GLY A 125 -5.32 23.62 1.27
N LYS A 126 -4.70 23.51 2.44
CA LYS A 126 -3.60 22.56 2.69
C LYS A 126 -4.14 21.13 2.62
N GLU A 127 -3.38 20.21 2.02
CA GLU A 127 -3.67 18.79 2.21
C GLU A 127 -3.67 18.50 3.71
N TYR A 128 -4.77 17.96 4.21
CA TYR A 128 -4.74 17.37 5.53
C TYR A 128 -3.82 16.15 5.48
N GLU A 129 -2.84 16.11 6.38
CA GLU A 129 -2.03 14.91 6.58
C GLU A 129 -2.88 13.78 7.20
N GLU A 130 -4.03 14.14 7.80
CA GLU A 130 -4.96 13.28 8.52
C GLU A 130 -6.20 12.95 7.67
N LEU A 131 -6.72 11.75 7.86
CA LEU A 131 -7.92 11.27 7.16
C LEU A 131 -9.15 11.67 7.97
N LYS A 132 -10.04 12.49 7.40
CA LYS A 132 -11.35 12.78 8.03
C LYS A 132 -12.30 11.62 7.80
N VAL A 133 -12.93 11.19 8.89
CA VAL A 133 -13.98 10.19 8.89
C VAL A 133 -15.29 10.83 9.33
N VAL A 134 -16.34 10.66 8.52
CA VAL A 134 -17.71 11.08 8.85
C VAL A 134 -18.62 9.88 8.72
N GLU A 135 -19.28 9.51 9.80
CA GLU A 135 -20.21 8.41 9.84
C GLU A 135 -21.66 8.88 9.84
N THR A 136 -22.52 8.14 9.18
CA THR A 136 -23.94 8.42 9.14
C THR A 136 -24.72 7.11 9.13
N THR A 137 -25.82 7.06 9.86
CA THR A 137 -26.70 5.90 9.91
C THR A 137 -28.09 6.23 9.35
N LEU A 138 -28.67 5.23 8.65
CA LEU A 138 -29.99 5.28 8.03
C LEU A 138 -30.74 3.98 8.29
N SER A 139 -32.08 4.00 8.17
CA SER A 139 -32.87 2.77 8.09
C SER A 139 -32.69 2.10 6.73
N VAL A 140 -32.31 0.82 6.75
CA VAL A 140 -32.24 -0.02 5.53
C VAL A 140 -33.61 -0.13 4.87
N LYS A 141 -34.69 -0.34 5.65
CA LYS A 141 -36.07 -0.51 5.15
C LYS A 141 -36.51 0.73 4.38
N ALA A 142 -36.33 1.92 4.96
CA ALA A 142 -36.74 3.18 4.31
C ALA A 142 -36.00 3.39 2.98
N LEU A 143 -34.71 3.08 2.92
CA LEU A 143 -33.92 3.25 1.69
C LEU A 143 -34.27 2.19 0.64
N LEU A 144 -34.55 0.95 1.05
CA LEU A 144 -35.03 -0.12 0.18
C LEU A 144 -36.37 0.20 -0.47
N GLU A 145 -37.33 0.79 0.27
CA GLU A 145 -38.61 1.23 -0.26
C GLU A 145 -38.42 2.27 -1.36
N LYS A 146 -37.55 3.23 -1.16
CA LYS A 146 -37.21 4.25 -2.18
C LYS A 146 -36.53 3.63 -3.39
N ALA A 147 -35.52 2.77 -3.19
CA ALA A 147 -34.85 2.10 -4.29
C ALA A 147 -35.83 1.25 -5.14
N ARG A 148 -36.79 0.58 -4.48
CA ARG A 148 -37.84 -0.19 -5.15
C ARG A 148 -38.81 0.71 -5.93
N ALA A 149 -39.17 1.87 -5.38
CA ALA A 149 -40.01 2.85 -6.08
C ALA A 149 -39.39 3.33 -7.41
N TYR A 150 -38.06 3.48 -7.43
CA TYR A 150 -37.30 3.80 -8.66
C TYR A 150 -36.91 2.57 -9.49
N GLY A 151 -37.24 1.36 -9.07
CA GLY A 151 -36.90 0.12 -9.80
C GLY A 151 -35.39 -0.14 -9.89
N VAL A 152 -34.63 0.24 -8.84
CA VAL A 152 -33.17 0.10 -8.77
C VAL A 152 -32.71 -0.58 -7.48
N SER A 153 -31.45 -0.99 -7.43
CA SER A 153 -30.82 -1.44 -6.18
C SER A 153 -30.38 -0.25 -5.31
N VAL A 154 -30.22 -0.47 -4.00
CA VAL A 154 -29.69 0.53 -3.07
C VAL A 154 -28.32 1.06 -3.53
N THR A 155 -27.46 0.19 -4.05
CA THR A 155 -26.14 0.59 -4.57
C THR A 155 -26.27 1.57 -5.75
N VAL A 156 -27.17 1.30 -6.68
CA VAL A 156 -27.44 2.18 -7.84
C VAL A 156 -27.97 3.53 -7.38
N LEU A 157 -28.94 3.54 -6.44
CA LEU A 157 -29.52 4.77 -5.88
C LEU A 157 -28.43 5.63 -5.20
N LEU A 158 -27.61 5.03 -4.33
CA LEU A 158 -26.56 5.74 -3.62
C LEU A 158 -25.42 6.19 -4.57
N THR A 159 -25.15 5.42 -5.63
CA THR A 159 -24.18 5.81 -6.68
C THR A 159 -24.65 7.07 -7.39
N ALA A 160 -25.92 7.12 -7.82
CA ALA A 160 -26.50 8.30 -8.47
C ALA A 160 -26.50 9.52 -7.53
N ALA A 161 -26.93 9.34 -6.28
CA ALA A 161 -26.92 10.40 -5.28
C ALA A 161 -25.50 10.96 -5.04
N PHE A 162 -24.48 10.09 -5.02
CA PHE A 162 -23.10 10.51 -4.83
C PHE A 162 -22.53 11.26 -6.04
N ILE A 163 -22.87 10.84 -7.25
CA ILE A 163 -22.53 11.56 -8.49
C ILE A 163 -23.15 12.95 -8.49
N CYS A 164 -24.44 13.09 -8.16
CA CYS A 164 -25.12 14.38 -8.07
C CYS A 164 -24.51 15.27 -6.97
N ALA A 165 -24.19 14.72 -5.79
CA ALA A 165 -23.56 15.47 -4.70
C ALA A 165 -22.20 16.03 -5.08
N ILE A 166 -21.42 15.32 -5.88
CA ILE A 166 -20.13 15.79 -6.41
C ILE A 166 -20.37 16.87 -7.47
N HIS A 167 -21.36 16.71 -8.33
CA HIS A 167 -21.70 17.69 -9.37
C HIS A 167 -22.01 19.07 -8.78
N GLU A 168 -22.72 19.15 -7.67
CA GLU A 168 -23.03 20.42 -7.00
C GLU A 168 -21.80 21.26 -6.58
N GLU A 169 -20.64 20.63 -6.45
CA GLU A 169 -19.36 21.31 -6.19
C GLU A 169 -18.62 21.70 -7.49
N MET A 170 -19.16 21.34 -8.66
CA MET A 170 -18.52 21.62 -9.94
C MET A 170 -18.93 22.99 -10.48
N SER A 171 -17.98 23.69 -11.08
CA SER A 171 -18.28 24.86 -11.89
C SER A 171 -18.66 24.43 -13.31
N ARG A 172 -19.41 25.26 -14.06
CA ARG A 172 -19.77 25.00 -15.48
C ARG A 172 -18.59 24.63 -16.38
N MET A 173 -17.41 25.19 -16.12
CA MET A 173 -16.20 24.84 -16.88
C MET A 173 -15.69 23.42 -16.58
N GLN A 174 -16.00 22.88 -15.41
CA GLN A 174 -15.58 21.55 -14.98
C GLN A 174 -16.52 20.46 -15.47
N GLU A 175 -17.78 20.79 -15.78
CA GLU A 175 -18.78 19.88 -16.36
C GLU A 175 -18.35 19.28 -17.71
N LYS A 176 -17.30 19.81 -18.34
CA LYS A 176 -16.64 19.20 -19.52
C LYS A 176 -16.03 17.82 -19.24
N LYS A 177 -15.89 17.46 -17.98
CA LYS A 177 -15.37 16.15 -17.55
C LYS A 177 -16.46 15.39 -16.82
N PRO A 178 -16.62 14.09 -17.09
CA PRO A 178 -17.59 13.27 -16.36
C PRO A 178 -17.19 13.10 -14.89
N VAL A 179 -18.18 12.96 -14.03
CA VAL A 179 -18.02 12.42 -12.68
C VAL A 179 -18.06 10.90 -12.82
N ILE A 180 -17.01 10.21 -12.42
CA ILE A 180 -16.89 8.75 -12.49
C ILE A 180 -16.58 8.20 -11.11
N LEU A 181 -17.39 7.25 -10.65
CA LEU A 181 -17.15 6.53 -9.41
C LEU A 181 -16.55 5.16 -9.72
N MET A 182 -15.58 4.73 -8.91
CA MET A 182 -15.16 3.33 -8.88
C MET A 182 -16.02 2.58 -7.86
N VAL A 183 -16.67 1.52 -8.31
CA VAL A 183 -17.52 0.66 -7.47
C VAL A 183 -16.93 -0.74 -7.46
N PRO A 184 -16.30 -1.19 -6.36
CA PRO A 184 -15.81 -2.54 -6.20
C PRO A 184 -16.95 -3.57 -6.25
N VAL A 185 -16.67 -4.72 -6.84
CA VAL A 185 -17.61 -5.83 -7.03
C VAL A 185 -17.00 -7.11 -6.46
N ASN A 186 -17.67 -7.74 -5.51
CA ASN A 186 -17.26 -9.04 -5.00
C ASN A 186 -17.42 -10.12 -6.07
N LEU A 187 -16.32 -10.59 -6.63
CA LEU A 187 -16.30 -11.58 -7.70
C LEU A 187 -16.78 -12.97 -7.24
N ARG A 188 -16.77 -13.27 -5.94
CA ARG A 188 -17.26 -14.55 -5.41
C ARG A 188 -18.74 -14.78 -5.69
N LYS A 189 -19.52 -13.71 -5.90
CA LYS A 189 -20.92 -13.79 -6.33
C LYS A 189 -21.11 -14.23 -7.78
N ILE A 190 -20.06 -14.06 -8.61
CA ILE A 190 -20.08 -14.36 -10.06
C ILE A 190 -19.24 -15.61 -10.35
N PHE A 191 -18.13 -15.75 -9.65
CA PHE A 191 -17.15 -16.84 -9.76
C PHE A 191 -16.97 -17.48 -8.38
N PRO A 192 -17.63 -18.59 -8.09
CA PRO A 192 -17.61 -19.22 -6.76
C PRO A 192 -16.19 -19.47 -6.26
N SER A 193 -15.88 -18.96 -5.08
CA SER A 193 -14.57 -19.08 -4.44
C SER A 193 -14.70 -18.96 -2.92
N ASP A 194 -13.99 -19.83 -2.21
CA ASP A 194 -13.89 -19.84 -0.75
C ASP A 194 -12.61 -19.15 -0.26
N SER A 195 -11.82 -18.56 -1.18
CA SER A 195 -10.59 -17.86 -0.85
C SER A 195 -10.86 -16.62 0.02
N MET A 196 -10.07 -16.46 1.09
CA MET A 196 -10.06 -15.26 1.93
C MET A 196 -9.09 -14.18 1.43
N LEU A 197 -8.34 -14.47 0.37
CA LEU A 197 -7.49 -13.50 -0.31
C LEU A 197 -8.33 -12.52 -1.15
N ASN A 198 -7.68 -11.46 -1.64
CA ASN A 198 -8.33 -10.50 -2.52
C ASN A 198 -8.93 -11.19 -3.76
N PHE A 199 -10.25 -11.10 -3.90
CA PHE A 199 -10.96 -11.58 -5.09
C PHE A 199 -12.13 -10.66 -5.43
N PHE A 200 -11.81 -9.46 -5.89
CA PHE A 200 -12.79 -8.46 -6.32
C PHE A 200 -12.42 -7.86 -7.67
N GLY A 201 -13.42 -7.40 -8.38
CA GLY A 201 -13.29 -6.54 -9.56
C GLY A 201 -13.88 -5.16 -9.27
N TYR A 202 -14.04 -4.34 -10.28
CA TYR A 202 -14.71 -3.05 -10.15
C TYR A 202 -15.35 -2.64 -11.46
N ILE A 203 -16.39 -1.82 -11.34
CA ILE A 203 -17.05 -1.11 -12.43
C ILE A 203 -16.91 0.39 -12.21
N GLU A 204 -17.15 1.19 -13.23
CA GLU A 204 -16.89 2.63 -13.20
C GLU A 204 -18.07 3.42 -13.78
N PRO A 205 -19.24 3.38 -13.09
CA PRO A 205 -20.37 4.20 -13.47
C PRO A 205 -20.01 5.69 -13.41
N GLY A 206 -20.45 6.44 -14.39
CA GLY A 206 -20.20 7.86 -14.45
C GLY A 206 -21.27 8.62 -15.22
N TYR A 207 -21.29 9.92 -15.05
CA TYR A 207 -22.20 10.82 -15.74
C TYR A 207 -21.52 12.09 -16.22
N GLN A 208 -21.87 12.53 -17.44
CA GLN A 208 -21.39 13.77 -18.04
C GLN A 208 -22.51 14.81 -17.96
N PHE A 209 -22.30 15.82 -17.13
CA PHE A 209 -23.23 16.94 -16.96
C PHE A 209 -23.08 18.01 -18.06
N GLY A 210 -24.05 18.98 -18.11
CA GLY A 210 -24.02 20.10 -19.05
C GLY A 210 -24.68 19.81 -20.40
N GLY A 211 -25.35 18.65 -20.56
CA GLY A 211 -26.09 18.26 -21.77
C GLY A 211 -27.59 18.61 -21.77
N GLY A 212 -28.08 19.31 -20.75
CA GLY A 212 -29.50 19.66 -20.60
C GLY A 212 -30.41 18.55 -20.04
N LYS A 213 -29.83 17.42 -19.68
CA LYS A 213 -30.47 16.30 -18.97
C LYS A 213 -29.69 16.06 -17.69
N ASP A 214 -29.85 16.94 -16.72
CA ASP A 214 -29.01 16.97 -15.52
C ASP A 214 -29.84 16.73 -14.25
N SER A 215 -31.07 16.16 -14.39
CA SER A 215 -31.91 15.79 -13.26
C SER A 215 -31.37 14.55 -12.53
N PHE A 216 -31.79 14.35 -11.28
CA PHE A 216 -31.44 13.15 -10.52
C PHE A 216 -31.92 11.87 -11.23
N GLU A 217 -33.10 11.90 -11.85
CA GLU A 217 -33.69 10.78 -12.59
C GLU A 217 -32.87 10.43 -13.83
N ASP A 218 -32.34 11.42 -14.55
CA ASP A 218 -31.47 11.20 -15.72
C ASP A 218 -30.17 10.50 -15.31
N VAL A 219 -29.55 10.98 -14.20
CA VAL A 219 -28.34 10.36 -13.64
C VAL A 219 -28.63 8.93 -13.17
N LEU A 220 -29.76 8.74 -12.47
CA LEU A 220 -30.15 7.44 -11.93
C LEU A 220 -30.36 6.40 -13.05
N GLU A 221 -31.05 6.78 -14.12
CA GLU A 221 -31.30 5.88 -15.26
C GLU A 221 -29.99 5.54 -16.00
N ALA A 222 -29.10 6.51 -16.19
CA ALA A 222 -27.78 6.27 -16.78
C ALA A 222 -26.93 5.31 -15.94
N VAL A 223 -26.91 5.49 -14.61
CA VAL A 223 -26.21 4.61 -13.69
C VAL A 223 -26.81 3.21 -13.71
N LYS A 224 -28.15 3.08 -13.70
CA LYS A 224 -28.86 1.80 -13.78
C LYS A 224 -28.48 1.02 -15.04
N LEU A 225 -28.55 1.66 -16.20
CA LEU A 225 -28.16 1.05 -17.47
C LEU A 225 -26.69 0.59 -17.45
N TYR A 226 -25.80 1.44 -16.94
CA TYR A 226 -24.39 1.10 -16.83
C TYR A 226 -24.16 -0.15 -15.95
N PHE A 227 -24.85 -0.25 -14.80
CA PHE A 227 -24.76 -1.44 -13.94
C PHE A 227 -25.27 -2.70 -14.64
N GLN A 228 -26.38 -2.62 -15.36
CA GLN A 228 -26.95 -3.76 -16.09
C GLN A 228 -25.99 -4.30 -17.16
N GLU A 229 -25.34 -3.41 -17.90
CA GLU A 229 -24.38 -3.78 -18.95
C GLU A 229 -23.07 -4.35 -18.42
N ASN A 230 -22.55 -3.78 -17.32
CA ASN A 230 -21.18 -4.04 -16.88
C ASN A 230 -21.05 -5.07 -15.74
N LEU A 231 -22.15 -5.49 -15.10
CA LEU A 231 -22.13 -6.57 -14.09
C LEU A 231 -22.30 -7.97 -14.68
N SER A 232 -22.31 -8.13 -16.01
CA SER A 232 -22.40 -9.45 -16.65
C SER A 232 -21.15 -10.28 -16.35
N LYS A 233 -21.31 -11.61 -16.29
CA LYS A 233 -20.20 -12.55 -16.05
C LYS A 233 -19.12 -12.42 -17.11
N GLU A 234 -19.51 -12.24 -18.36
CA GLU A 234 -18.62 -12.09 -19.51
C GLU A 234 -17.78 -10.82 -19.41
N HIS A 235 -18.41 -9.69 -19.02
CA HIS A 235 -17.70 -8.43 -18.85
C HIS A 235 -16.69 -8.51 -17.72
N MET A 236 -17.09 -9.04 -16.56
CA MET A 236 -16.21 -9.18 -15.39
C MET A 236 -15.07 -10.16 -15.66
N ALA A 237 -15.31 -11.26 -16.41
CA ALA A 237 -14.25 -12.18 -16.83
C ALA A 237 -13.23 -11.49 -17.77
N GLY A 238 -13.70 -10.68 -18.72
CA GLY A 238 -12.85 -9.92 -19.62
C GLY A 238 -11.95 -8.92 -18.87
N ARG A 239 -12.50 -8.22 -17.87
CA ARG A 239 -11.77 -7.29 -16.99
C ARG A 239 -10.74 -8.01 -16.14
N MET A 240 -11.10 -9.14 -15.55
CA MET A 240 -10.19 -9.98 -14.77
C MET A 240 -9.01 -10.46 -15.62
N ASN A 241 -9.27 -10.92 -16.83
CA ASN A 241 -8.22 -11.34 -17.77
C ASN A 241 -7.27 -10.22 -18.17
N GLU A 242 -7.77 -8.99 -18.31
CA GLU A 242 -6.91 -7.82 -18.60
C GLU A 242 -5.87 -7.59 -17.50
N LEU A 243 -6.28 -7.67 -16.23
CA LEU A 243 -5.38 -7.49 -15.09
C LEU A 243 -4.35 -8.63 -14.97
N ILE A 244 -4.80 -9.88 -15.10
CA ILE A 244 -3.91 -11.05 -15.01
C ILE A 244 -2.92 -11.10 -16.18
N ALA A 245 -3.31 -10.65 -17.36
CA ALA A 245 -2.43 -10.61 -18.51
C ALA A 245 -1.20 -9.73 -18.31
N ILE A 246 -1.32 -8.66 -17.49
CA ILE A 246 -0.18 -7.82 -17.11
C ILE A 246 0.83 -8.64 -16.29
N GLU A 247 0.35 -9.42 -15.33
CA GLU A 247 1.20 -10.26 -14.48
C GLU A 247 1.88 -11.39 -15.26
N LYS A 248 1.15 -12.01 -16.20
CA LYS A 248 1.67 -13.10 -17.03
C LYS A 248 2.53 -12.67 -18.22
N HIS A 249 2.74 -11.37 -18.41
CA HIS A 249 3.51 -10.86 -19.54
C HIS A 249 4.97 -11.27 -19.44
N LYS A 250 5.48 -12.01 -20.45
CA LYS A 250 6.81 -12.65 -20.46
C LYS A 250 7.95 -11.66 -20.16
N ILE A 251 7.96 -10.50 -20.79
CA ILE A 251 9.02 -9.48 -20.59
C ILE A 251 8.97 -8.91 -19.17
N LEU A 252 7.77 -8.64 -18.65
CA LEU A 252 7.61 -8.12 -17.30
C LEU A 252 8.04 -9.16 -16.23
N LYS A 253 7.90 -10.44 -16.52
CA LYS A 253 8.34 -11.50 -15.60
C LYS A 253 9.84 -11.39 -15.27
N TRP A 254 10.68 -11.06 -16.26
CA TRP A 254 12.15 -10.99 -16.11
C TRP A 254 12.67 -9.61 -15.65
N ALA A 255 11.86 -8.57 -15.68
CA ALA A 255 12.29 -7.25 -15.26
C ALA A 255 12.60 -7.20 -13.75
N PRO A 256 13.61 -6.42 -13.30
CA PRO A 256 13.89 -6.21 -11.88
C PRO A 256 12.67 -5.65 -11.13
N LEU A 257 12.45 -6.08 -9.88
CA LEU A 257 11.28 -5.70 -9.07
C LEU A 257 11.12 -4.18 -8.92
N GLU A 258 12.20 -3.46 -8.76
CA GLU A 258 12.16 -1.98 -8.63
C GLU A 258 11.65 -1.31 -9.93
N LEU A 259 12.02 -1.83 -11.09
CA LEU A 259 11.51 -1.34 -12.38
C LEU A 259 10.02 -1.67 -12.52
N LYS A 260 9.61 -2.90 -12.19
CA LYS A 260 8.19 -3.30 -12.13
C LYS A 260 7.38 -2.36 -11.25
N ASN A 261 7.86 -2.09 -10.03
CA ASN A 261 7.20 -1.20 -9.09
C ASN A 261 7.07 0.24 -9.62
N ARG A 262 8.08 0.75 -10.33
CA ARG A 262 8.00 2.08 -10.97
C ARG A 262 6.96 2.11 -12.09
N CYS A 263 6.93 1.08 -12.94
CA CYS A 263 5.93 0.97 -14.00
C CYS A 263 4.50 0.86 -13.45
N ILE A 264 4.29 0.04 -12.41
CA ILE A 264 2.98 -0.10 -11.75
C ILE A 264 2.54 1.22 -11.12
N ARG A 265 3.44 1.93 -10.43
CA ARG A 265 3.12 3.25 -9.85
C ARG A 265 2.76 4.28 -10.92
N ALA A 266 3.48 4.30 -12.02
CA ALA A 266 3.15 5.19 -13.14
C ALA A 266 1.78 4.85 -13.73
N GLY A 267 1.48 3.56 -13.95
CA GLY A 267 0.18 3.09 -14.41
C GLY A 267 -0.94 3.42 -13.43
N ALA A 268 -0.74 3.22 -12.13
CA ALA A 268 -1.70 3.57 -11.08
C ALA A 268 -2.00 5.08 -11.08
N LYS A 269 -0.97 5.93 -11.15
CA LYS A 269 -1.13 7.39 -11.22
C LYS A 269 -1.91 7.84 -12.47
N MET A 270 -1.78 7.12 -13.59
CA MET A 270 -2.58 7.38 -14.78
C MET A 270 -4.04 6.94 -14.58
N ALA A 271 -4.26 5.76 -13.99
CA ALA A 271 -5.59 5.24 -13.69
C ALA A 271 -6.32 6.11 -12.65
N GLU A 272 -5.60 6.71 -11.71
CA GLU A 272 -6.17 7.68 -10.78
C GLU A 272 -6.88 8.85 -11.47
N GLN A 273 -6.44 9.31 -12.63
CA GLN A 273 -7.09 10.40 -13.38
C GLN A 273 -8.42 9.99 -14.04
N GLU A 274 -8.73 8.70 -14.06
CA GLU A 274 -9.92 8.16 -14.71
C GLU A 274 -11.10 8.00 -13.73
N VAL A 275 -10.89 8.25 -12.41
CA VAL A 275 -11.87 8.10 -11.36
C VAL A 275 -11.96 9.39 -10.53
N THR A 276 -13.16 9.81 -10.15
CA THR A 276 -13.41 10.98 -9.29
C THR A 276 -13.40 10.61 -7.81
N ALA A 277 -14.17 9.57 -7.44
CA ALA A 277 -14.35 9.09 -6.08
C ALA A 277 -14.64 7.58 -6.06
N VAL A 278 -14.71 6.98 -4.88
CA VAL A 278 -14.95 5.55 -4.70
C VAL A 278 -16.22 5.34 -3.89
N LEU A 279 -17.04 4.35 -4.27
CA LEU A 279 -18.18 3.88 -3.50
C LEU A 279 -18.05 2.38 -3.29
N SER A 280 -17.78 1.97 -2.05
CA SER A 280 -17.60 0.58 -1.66
C SER A 280 -18.80 0.07 -0.87
N ASN A 281 -19.45 -0.98 -1.32
CA ASN A 281 -20.58 -1.59 -0.63
C ASN A 281 -20.24 -3.00 -0.14
N MET A 282 -20.07 -3.15 1.17
CA MET A 282 -19.78 -4.41 1.85
C MET A 282 -21.01 -5.32 1.97
N SER A 283 -22.19 -4.85 1.54
CA SER A 283 -23.47 -5.56 1.67
C SER A 283 -23.91 -5.73 3.14
N VAL A 284 -24.72 -6.77 3.42
CA VAL A 284 -25.27 -7.06 4.73
C VAL A 284 -24.29 -7.89 5.54
N VAL A 285 -23.93 -7.42 6.71
CA VAL A 285 -23.20 -8.21 7.72
C VAL A 285 -24.20 -9.07 8.47
N LYS A 286 -24.05 -10.38 8.41
CA LYS A 286 -24.94 -11.32 9.07
C LYS A 286 -24.29 -11.88 10.34
N MET A 287 -25.02 -11.87 11.45
CA MET A 287 -24.64 -12.51 12.70
C MET A 287 -25.74 -13.50 13.12
N PRO A 288 -25.42 -14.58 13.85
CA PRO A 288 -26.45 -15.43 14.45
C PRO A 288 -27.35 -14.61 15.37
N GLU A 289 -28.63 -14.97 15.45
CA GLU A 289 -29.64 -14.20 16.23
C GLU A 289 -29.26 -14.07 17.70
N ASP A 290 -28.72 -15.13 18.31
CA ASP A 290 -28.29 -15.15 19.71
C ASP A 290 -27.19 -14.09 20.01
N TYR A 291 -26.36 -13.77 19.03
CA TYR A 291 -25.29 -12.77 19.16
C TYR A 291 -25.74 -11.38 18.73
N ALA A 292 -26.70 -11.31 17.81
CA ALA A 292 -27.10 -10.06 17.16
C ALA A 292 -27.68 -9.01 18.13
N GLN A 293 -28.27 -9.45 19.25
CA GLN A 293 -28.83 -8.57 20.29
C GLN A 293 -27.77 -7.74 21.02
N TYR A 294 -26.50 -8.18 21.03
CA TYR A 294 -25.39 -7.47 21.69
C TYR A 294 -24.66 -6.50 20.76
N ILE A 295 -25.10 -6.42 19.49
CA ILE A 295 -24.41 -5.65 18.47
C ILE A 295 -25.32 -4.52 17.97
N GLU A 296 -24.88 -3.28 18.10
CA GLU A 296 -25.63 -2.12 17.65
C GLU A 296 -25.49 -1.90 16.14
N LYS A 297 -24.25 -1.90 15.63
CA LYS A 297 -23.94 -1.63 14.21
C LYS A 297 -22.58 -2.16 13.81
N PHE A 298 -22.35 -2.24 12.52
CA PHE A 298 -21.02 -2.35 11.92
C PHE A 298 -20.72 -1.09 11.12
N GLY A 299 -19.47 -0.61 11.19
CA GLY A 299 -18.94 0.50 10.40
C GLY A 299 -17.77 0.03 9.55
N VAL A 300 -17.56 0.64 8.39
CA VAL A 300 -16.43 0.35 7.49
C VAL A 300 -15.83 1.65 6.97
N TYR A 301 -14.51 1.74 7.06
CA TYR A 301 -13.73 2.88 6.59
C TYR A 301 -12.52 2.39 5.80
N THR A 302 -12.05 3.20 4.85
CA THR A 302 -10.86 2.88 4.06
C THR A 302 -9.91 4.06 4.02
N SER A 303 -8.61 3.78 4.08
CA SER A 303 -7.59 4.79 3.83
C SER A 303 -7.54 5.10 2.34
N THR A 304 -7.78 6.36 1.99
CA THR A 304 -7.85 6.82 0.61
C THR A 304 -7.14 8.15 0.40
N ASN A 305 -6.68 8.41 -0.81
CA ASN A 305 -6.21 9.73 -1.25
C ASN A 305 -7.33 10.56 -1.93
N ARG A 306 -8.57 10.03 -1.92
CA ARG A 306 -9.75 10.61 -2.56
C ARG A 306 -10.87 10.75 -1.54
N THR A 307 -12.07 11.10 -2.00
CA THR A 307 -13.29 10.90 -1.22
C THR A 307 -13.80 9.49 -1.49
N GLU A 308 -14.01 8.74 -0.44
CA GLU A 308 -14.56 7.38 -0.51
C GLU A 308 -15.77 7.25 0.41
N LEU A 309 -16.81 6.59 -0.08
CA LEU A 309 -18.00 6.23 0.67
C LEU A 309 -18.03 4.71 0.84
N CYS A 310 -17.89 4.25 2.07
CA CYS A 310 -18.06 2.85 2.45
C CYS A 310 -19.45 2.63 3.03
N ILE A 311 -20.08 1.52 2.63
CA ILE A 311 -21.45 1.18 3.00
C ILE A 311 -21.46 -0.24 3.57
N CYS A 312 -22.07 -0.42 4.73
CA CYS A 312 -22.42 -1.74 5.24
C CYS A 312 -23.76 -1.67 5.97
N SER A 313 -24.43 -2.80 6.13
CA SER A 313 -25.69 -2.85 6.87
C SER A 313 -25.70 -4.02 7.84
N PHE A 314 -26.33 -3.79 8.97
CA PHE A 314 -26.60 -4.79 9.99
C PHE A 314 -28.01 -4.57 10.53
N GLN A 315 -28.83 -5.61 10.52
CA GLN A 315 -30.28 -5.51 10.81
C GLN A 315 -30.95 -4.40 9.99
N ASP A 316 -31.59 -3.42 10.62
CA ASP A 316 -32.19 -2.26 9.94
C ASP A 316 -31.28 -1.03 9.89
N THR A 317 -30.04 -1.14 10.38
CA THR A 317 -29.07 -0.03 10.37
C THR A 317 -28.18 -0.12 9.13
N LEU A 318 -28.22 0.90 8.27
CA LEU A 318 -27.26 1.14 7.20
C LEU A 318 -26.23 2.15 7.68
N SER A 319 -24.98 1.76 7.77
CA SER A 319 -23.85 2.64 8.08
C SER A 319 -23.18 3.14 6.80
N LEU A 320 -23.03 4.45 6.71
CA LEU A 320 -22.36 5.16 5.65
C LEU A 320 -21.11 5.83 6.22
N GLY A 321 -19.94 5.35 5.86
CA GLY A 321 -18.65 5.89 6.30
C GLY A 321 -17.97 6.67 5.17
N PHE A 322 -17.93 8.00 5.27
CA PHE A 322 -17.11 8.81 4.38
C PHE A 322 -15.70 8.97 4.91
N THR A 323 -14.74 8.74 4.07
CA THR A 323 -13.33 9.04 4.32
C THR A 323 -12.81 10.01 3.27
N SER A 324 -12.06 11.03 3.71
CA SER A 324 -11.55 12.07 2.82
C SER A 324 -10.32 12.75 3.41
N ARG A 325 -9.40 13.17 2.55
CA ARG A 325 -8.26 14.05 2.91
C ARG A 325 -8.48 15.51 2.49
N TYR A 326 -9.71 15.86 2.16
CA TYR A 326 -10.09 17.24 1.82
C TYR A 326 -10.70 17.94 3.02
N ASP A 327 -10.42 19.24 3.15
CA ASP A 327 -10.98 20.08 4.23
C ASP A 327 -12.50 20.20 4.15
N SER A 328 -13.02 20.30 2.93
CA SER A 328 -14.44 20.53 2.70
C SER A 328 -15.25 19.27 2.90
N THR A 329 -16.33 19.38 3.66
CA THR A 329 -17.37 18.37 3.82
C THR A 329 -18.63 18.67 2.98
N ASN A 330 -18.53 19.57 2.00
CA ASN A 330 -19.68 19.97 1.18
C ASN A 330 -20.30 18.80 0.43
N ILE A 331 -19.45 17.91 -0.17
CA ILE A 331 -19.94 16.74 -0.89
C ILE A 331 -20.77 15.83 0.03
N GLN A 332 -20.30 15.59 1.26
CA GLN A 332 -21.03 14.80 2.25
C GLN A 332 -22.36 15.48 2.60
N ARG A 333 -22.35 16.79 2.81
CA ARG A 333 -23.55 17.59 3.12
C ARG A 333 -24.57 17.56 1.96
N ASN A 334 -24.12 17.73 0.72
CA ASN A 334 -24.95 17.63 -0.48
C ASN A 334 -25.56 16.23 -0.61
N PHE A 335 -24.76 15.19 -0.39
CA PHE A 335 -25.20 13.81 -0.41
C PHE A 335 -26.32 13.55 0.62
N TYR A 336 -26.13 14.00 1.86
CA TYR A 336 -27.15 13.84 2.92
C TYR A 336 -28.41 14.65 2.64
N ARG A 337 -28.30 15.82 2.00
CA ARG A 337 -29.45 16.61 1.57
C ARG A 337 -30.26 15.85 0.51
N ILE A 338 -29.60 15.33 -0.50
CA ILE A 338 -30.24 14.51 -1.54
C ILE A 338 -30.95 13.30 -0.91
N LEU A 339 -30.33 12.60 0.02
CA LEU A 339 -30.97 11.47 0.70
C LEU A 339 -32.19 11.90 1.53
N LYS A 340 -32.15 13.06 2.18
CA LYS A 340 -33.32 13.61 2.90
C LYS A 340 -34.44 13.98 1.95
N GLU A 341 -34.16 14.58 0.80
CA GLU A 341 -35.14 14.90 -0.24
C GLU A 341 -35.78 13.62 -0.79
N LEU A 342 -35.05 12.52 -0.87
CA LEU A 342 -35.57 11.20 -1.18
C LEU A 342 -36.36 10.55 -0.02
N GLY A 343 -36.48 11.25 1.14
CA GLY A 343 -37.27 10.82 2.28
C GLY A 343 -36.54 9.90 3.27
N ALA A 344 -35.21 9.82 3.21
CA ALA A 344 -34.43 9.09 4.20
C ALA A 344 -34.20 9.92 5.46
N SER A 345 -34.43 9.34 6.65
CA SER A 345 -34.03 9.96 7.91
C SER A 345 -32.53 9.74 8.15
N VAL A 346 -31.78 10.81 8.08
CA VAL A 346 -30.31 10.80 8.16
C VAL A 346 -29.87 11.21 9.56
N LYS A 347 -29.18 10.35 10.30
CA LYS A 347 -28.51 10.67 11.56
C LYS A 347 -27.00 10.75 11.30
N VAL A 348 -26.45 11.96 11.39
CA VAL A 348 -25.00 12.19 11.24
C VAL A 348 -24.36 12.09 12.61
N ALA A 349 -23.30 11.31 12.74
CA ALA A 349 -22.46 11.23 13.91
C ALA A 349 -21.00 11.45 13.49
N GLU A 350 -20.26 12.23 14.25
CA GLU A 350 -18.80 12.24 14.18
C GLU A 350 -18.32 11.19 15.18
N PRO A 351 -17.70 10.11 14.72
CA PRO A 351 -17.16 9.10 15.63
C PRO A 351 -16.09 9.73 16.50
N ASP A 352 -16.12 9.42 17.79
CA ASP A 352 -15.07 9.82 18.72
C ASP A 352 -13.86 8.89 18.52
N PHE A 353 -12.77 9.46 18.03
CA PHE A 353 -11.49 8.78 17.87
C PHE A 353 -10.44 9.48 18.73
N PRO A 354 -9.49 8.72 19.33
CA PRO A 354 -8.43 9.34 20.09
C PRO A 354 -7.57 10.23 19.18
N GLU A 355 -7.17 11.40 19.70
CA GLU A 355 -6.19 12.23 19.03
C GLU A 355 -4.90 11.43 18.83
N ASP A 356 -4.36 11.46 17.61
CA ASP A 356 -3.13 10.77 17.26
C ASP A 356 -2.01 11.20 18.22
N ALA A 357 -1.59 10.32 19.10
CA ALA A 357 -0.30 10.46 19.79
C ALA A 357 0.77 10.33 18.70
N ARG A 358 1.03 11.43 17.98
CA ARG A 358 1.98 11.46 16.86
C ARG A 358 3.29 10.85 17.32
N PRO A 359 3.75 9.75 16.74
CA PRO A 359 5.04 9.23 17.09
C PRO A 359 6.06 10.32 16.80
N ASN A 360 6.77 10.76 17.83
CA ASN A 360 7.85 11.72 17.70
C ASN A 360 8.87 11.13 16.72
N TYR A 361 8.87 11.57 15.48
CA TYR A 361 9.84 11.15 14.46
C TYR A 361 11.18 11.84 14.75
N GLU A 362 11.80 11.47 15.88
CA GLU A 362 13.12 11.98 16.27
C GLU A 362 14.13 11.87 15.13
N GLY A 363 14.10 10.78 14.37
CA GLY A 363 14.98 10.59 13.23
C GLY A 363 14.78 11.61 12.10
N LYS A 364 13.57 12.13 11.87
CA LYS A 364 13.31 13.19 10.87
C LYS A 364 13.92 14.51 11.34
N LYS A 365 13.75 14.85 12.63
CA LYS A 365 14.36 16.04 13.23
C LYS A 365 15.90 15.99 13.17
N VAL A 366 16.49 14.84 13.50
CA VAL A 366 17.94 14.63 13.40
C VAL A 366 18.43 14.85 11.96
N LEU A 367 17.76 14.29 10.96
CA LEU A 367 18.13 14.50 9.56
C LEU A 367 17.98 15.96 9.14
N GLN A 368 16.94 16.67 9.61
CA GLN A 368 16.73 18.10 9.32
C GLN A 368 17.86 18.96 9.94
N ILE A 369 18.20 18.71 11.21
CA ILE A 369 19.31 19.41 11.89
C ILE A 369 20.62 19.14 11.15
N PHE A 370 20.89 17.88 10.80
CA PHE A 370 22.10 17.51 10.06
C PHE A 370 22.15 18.18 8.68
N THR A 371 21.02 18.25 7.97
CA THR A 371 20.93 18.98 6.69
C THR A 371 21.26 20.45 6.87
N PHE A 372 20.71 21.09 7.90
CA PHE A 372 21.02 22.48 8.22
C PHE A 372 22.50 22.69 8.52
N CYS A 373 23.11 21.82 9.34
CA CYS A 373 24.54 21.89 9.65
C CYS A 373 25.42 21.75 8.39
N CYS A 374 25.08 20.84 7.48
CA CYS A 374 25.78 20.68 6.21
C CYS A 374 25.68 21.94 5.34
N ILE A 375 24.49 22.53 5.21
CA ILE A 375 24.28 23.76 4.46
C ILE A 375 25.07 24.92 5.10
N ALA A 376 25.01 25.07 6.42
CA ALA A 376 25.76 26.10 7.16
C ALA A 376 27.27 25.95 6.94
N ALA A 377 27.82 24.74 7.05
CA ALA A 377 29.24 24.48 6.81
C ALA A 377 29.65 24.84 5.37
N ILE A 378 28.84 24.52 4.37
CA ILE A 378 29.10 24.89 2.97
C ILE A 378 29.10 26.41 2.81
N VAL A 379 28.09 27.10 3.33
CA VAL A 379 27.97 28.55 3.20
C VAL A 379 29.14 29.25 3.90
N ILE A 380 29.44 28.87 5.15
CA ILE A 380 30.55 29.46 5.90
C ILE A 380 31.89 29.23 5.18
N SER A 381 32.14 28.01 4.69
CA SER A 381 33.39 27.70 4.00
C SER A 381 33.50 28.47 2.66
N MET A 382 32.40 28.64 1.93
CA MET A 382 32.39 29.46 0.71
C MET A 382 32.66 30.95 1.00
N MET A 383 32.02 31.49 2.04
CA MET A 383 32.27 32.87 2.45
C MET A 383 33.75 33.07 2.89
N THR A 384 34.29 32.14 3.68
CA THR A 384 35.68 32.18 4.13
C THR A 384 36.66 32.08 2.94
N ASP A 385 36.34 31.21 1.95
CA ASP A 385 37.15 31.01 0.75
C ASP A 385 37.22 32.30 -0.11
N ILE A 386 36.08 32.98 -0.26
CA ILE A 386 35.99 34.25 -1.00
C ILE A 386 36.77 35.37 -0.27
N ILE A 387 36.73 35.44 1.06
CA ILE A 387 37.27 36.54 1.85
C ILE A 387 38.81 36.36 2.08
N ILE A 388 39.23 35.12 2.43
CA ILE A 388 40.59 34.88 2.93
C ILE A 388 41.52 34.32 1.87
N SER A 389 41.01 33.53 0.92
CA SER A 389 41.84 32.76 -0.04
C SER A 389 41.39 32.92 -1.47
N PRO A 390 41.42 34.11 -2.06
CA PRO A 390 41.05 34.30 -3.47
C PRO A 390 41.99 33.48 -4.37
N GLY A 391 41.41 32.46 -5.03
CA GLY A 391 42.11 31.57 -5.97
C GLY A 391 42.35 30.15 -5.51
N VAL A 392 42.09 29.82 -4.25
CA VAL A 392 42.13 28.42 -3.73
C VAL A 392 40.72 27.98 -3.37
N HIS A 393 40.11 27.14 -4.17
CA HIS A 393 38.69 26.72 -3.99
C HIS A 393 38.56 25.53 -3.03
N TRP A 394 39.10 25.64 -1.78
CA TRP A 394 39.00 24.56 -0.79
C TRP A 394 37.56 24.31 -0.31
N SER A 395 36.70 25.32 -0.39
CA SER A 395 35.27 25.20 -0.07
C SER A 395 34.55 24.12 -0.90
N VAL A 396 35.05 23.83 -2.10
CA VAL A 396 34.53 22.75 -2.95
C VAL A 396 34.73 21.38 -2.28
N PHE A 397 35.85 21.17 -1.62
CA PHE A 397 36.13 19.92 -0.87
C PHE A 397 35.21 19.80 0.33
N VAL A 398 34.95 20.90 1.05
CA VAL A 398 33.98 20.90 2.16
C VAL A 398 32.56 20.59 1.63
N ALA A 399 32.15 21.21 0.54
CA ALA A 399 30.85 20.96 -0.08
C ALA A 399 30.72 19.49 -0.52
N ALA A 400 31.74 18.92 -1.17
CA ALA A 400 31.75 17.52 -1.55
C ALA A 400 31.71 16.57 -0.32
N GLY A 401 32.45 16.89 0.75
CA GLY A 401 32.43 16.17 2.01
C GLY A 401 31.03 16.19 2.67
N CYS A 402 30.44 17.36 2.79
CA CYS A 402 29.07 17.52 3.31
C CYS A 402 28.04 16.76 2.46
N ALA A 403 28.14 16.83 1.13
CA ALA A 403 27.26 16.11 0.23
C ALA A 403 27.35 14.58 0.40
N THR A 404 28.58 14.05 0.53
CA THR A 404 28.80 12.61 0.76
C THR A 404 28.25 12.14 2.11
N MET A 405 28.51 12.90 3.17
CA MET A 405 27.98 12.61 4.51
C MET A 405 26.45 12.69 4.53
N TRP A 406 25.88 13.69 3.88
CA TRP A 406 24.44 13.85 3.78
C TRP A 406 23.80 12.69 3.02
N LEU A 407 24.39 12.26 1.90
CA LEU A 407 23.87 11.16 1.10
C LEU A 407 23.85 9.83 1.89
N THR A 408 24.94 9.52 2.60
CA THR A 408 25.03 8.31 3.41
C THR A 408 24.01 8.33 4.57
N MET A 409 23.86 9.48 5.23
CA MET A 409 22.91 9.67 6.33
C MET A 409 21.46 9.59 5.83
N ALA A 410 21.15 10.24 4.70
CA ALA A 410 19.81 10.22 4.10
C ALA A 410 19.39 8.80 3.68
N VAL A 411 20.29 8.05 3.05
CA VAL A 411 20.01 6.65 2.69
C VAL A 411 19.89 5.79 3.95
N GLY A 412 20.73 6.02 4.96
CA GLY A 412 20.64 5.38 6.27
C GLY A 412 19.26 5.59 6.91
N TYR A 413 18.76 6.81 6.88
CA TYR A 413 17.43 7.15 7.39
C TYR A 413 16.30 6.47 6.59
N VAL A 414 16.35 6.52 5.26
CA VAL A 414 15.33 5.88 4.40
C VAL A 414 15.30 4.36 4.56
N LYS A 415 16.45 3.73 4.82
CA LYS A 415 16.60 2.28 4.96
C LYS A 415 16.71 1.80 6.42
N ARG A 416 16.40 2.65 7.40
CA ARG A 416 16.61 2.39 8.84
C ARG A 416 15.92 1.15 9.39
N PHE A 417 14.83 0.73 8.78
CA PHE A 417 14.06 -0.44 9.21
C PHE A 417 14.66 -1.78 8.77
N ASN A 418 15.57 -1.76 7.77
CA ASN A 418 16.27 -2.96 7.33
C ASN A 418 17.77 -2.67 7.22
N LEU A 419 18.49 -2.98 8.30
CA LEU A 419 19.92 -2.69 8.40
C LEU A 419 20.78 -3.38 7.34
N LEU A 420 20.44 -4.61 6.93
CA LEU A 420 21.18 -5.33 5.91
C LEU A 420 20.97 -4.72 4.52
N LYS A 421 19.73 -4.30 4.23
CA LYS A 421 19.43 -3.55 3.02
C LYS A 421 20.16 -2.20 3.00
N ASN A 422 20.25 -1.55 4.16
CA ASN A 422 21.04 -0.33 4.31
C ASN A 422 22.51 -0.60 4.00
N ALA A 423 23.10 -1.63 4.62
CA ALA A 423 24.50 -2.01 4.39
C ALA A 423 24.79 -2.28 2.91
N ALA A 424 23.90 -3.01 2.20
CA ALA A 424 24.04 -3.24 0.77
C ALA A 424 23.98 -1.95 -0.06
N TRP A 425 23.14 -0.99 0.30
CA TRP A 425 23.10 0.32 -0.35
C TRP A 425 24.34 1.16 -0.05
N GLN A 426 24.83 1.12 1.21
CA GLN A 426 26.08 1.80 1.59
C GLN A 426 27.28 1.27 0.81
N LEU A 427 27.34 -0.05 0.55
CA LEU A 427 28.37 -0.65 -0.28
C LEU A 427 28.47 0.04 -1.66
N LEU A 428 27.33 0.19 -2.34
CA LEU A 428 27.27 0.83 -3.67
C LEU A 428 27.63 2.32 -3.62
N ILE A 429 27.08 3.03 -2.64
CA ILE A 429 27.27 4.48 -2.49
C ILE A 429 28.70 4.80 -2.14
N MET A 430 29.28 4.13 -1.14
CA MET A 430 30.65 4.38 -0.72
C MET A 430 31.67 4.02 -1.79
N SER A 431 31.45 2.93 -2.54
CA SER A 431 32.29 2.59 -3.69
C SER A 431 32.26 3.68 -4.75
N GLY A 432 31.08 4.21 -5.09
CA GLY A 432 30.92 5.31 -6.05
C GLY A 432 31.55 6.60 -5.55
N ILE A 433 31.38 6.96 -4.29
CA ILE A 433 31.97 8.14 -3.67
C ILE A 433 33.51 8.06 -3.71
N CYS A 434 34.11 6.92 -3.37
CA CYS A 434 35.56 6.75 -3.43
C CYS A 434 36.11 7.02 -4.84
N VAL A 435 35.43 6.51 -5.88
CA VAL A 435 35.83 6.77 -7.27
C VAL A 435 35.69 8.26 -7.62
N LEU A 436 34.60 8.89 -7.22
CA LEU A 436 34.38 10.32 -7.48
C LEU A 436 35.44 11.20 -6.78
N TRP A 437 35.82 10.86 -5.55
CA TRP A 437 36.90 11.54 -4.82
C TRP A 437 38.26 11.37 -5.50
N ASP A 438 38.59 10.15 -5.95
CA ASP A 438 39.85 9.87 -6.64
C ASP A 438 39.92 10.64 -7.97
N LEU A 439 38.81 10.69 -8.72
CA LEU A 439 38.69 11.50 -9.93
C LEU A 439 38.82 13.00 -9.64
N GLY A 440 38.16 13.51 -8.61
CA GLY A 440 38.16 14.92 -8.23
C GLY A 440 39.52 15.40 -7.68
N THR A 441 40.33 14.50 -7.13
CA THR A 441 41.67 14.80 -6.59
C THR A 441 42.82 14.48 -7.56
N GLY A 442 42.50 14.16 -8.82
CA GLY A 442 43.49 13.96 -9.88
C GLY A 442 43.91 12.50 -10.02
N TRP A 443 42.99 11.61 -10.14
CA TRP A 443 43.11 10.16 -10.37
C TRP A 443 44.43 9.52 -9.99
N ARG A 444 44.53 9.06 -8.75
CA ARG A 444 45.70 8.33 -8.23
C ARG A 444 45.45 6.80 -8.20
N GLY A 445 44.25 6.36 -8.49
CA GLY A 445 43.85 4.96 -8.50
C GLY A 445 43.73 4.31 -7.11
N TRP A 446 43.78 5.07 -6.03
CA TRP A 446 43.65 4.53 -4.67
C TRP A 446 42.25 3.93 -4.42
N SER A 447 41.22 4.52 -5.02
CA SER A 447 39.83 4.09 -4.89
C SER A 447 39.65 2.65 -5.38
N VAL A 448 40.23 2.31 -6.54
CA VAL A 448 40.09 1.01 -7.18
C VAL A 448 41.10 -0.02 -6.67
N ASN A 449 42.29 0.44 -6.25
CA ASN A 449 43.34 -0.46 -5.77
C ASN A 449 43.10 -0.95 -4.32
N ILE A 450 42.60 -0.05 -3.46
CA ILE A 450 42.45 -0.30 -2.01
C ILE A 450 41.01 -0.02 -1.57
N GLY A 451 40.46 1.15 -1.88
CA GLY A 451 39.21 1.64 -1.34
C GLY A 451 38.02 0.72 -1.58
N ILE A 452 37.79 0.32 -2.83
CA ILE A 452 36.66 -0.59 -3.18
C ILE A 452 36.80 -1.96 -2.53
N PRO A 453 37.96 -2.67 -2.65
CA PRO A 453 38.13 -3.95 -1.99
C PRO A 453 37.92 -3.92 -0.48
N ASP A 454 38.44 -2.89 0.19
CA ASP A 454 38.33 -2.73 1.64
C ASP A 454 36.89 -2.44 2.08
N ILE A 455 36.16 -1.57 1.35
CA ILE A 455 34.75 -1.30 1.59
C ILE A 455 33.91 -2.58 1.40
N CYS A 456 34.20 -3.36 0.39
CA CYS A 456 33.54 -4.64 0.13
C CYS A 456 33.69 -5.62 1.30
N LEU A 457 34.92 -5.80 1.79
CA LEU A 457 35.20 -6.67 2.92
C LEU A 457 34.59 -6.14 4.23
N LEU A 458 34.74 -4.85 4.50
CA LEU A 458 34.20 -4.20 5.70
C LEU A 458 32.67 -4.37 5.77
N ILE A 459 31.98 -4.10 4.69
CA ILE A 459 30.51 -4.20 4.66
C ILE A 459 30.05 -5.65 4.84
N GLN A 460 30.74 -6.63 4.28
CA GLN A 460 30.43 -8.05 4.49
C GLN A 460 30.60 -8.42 5.98
N VAL A 461 31.68 -7.97 6.63
CA VAL A 461 31.89 -8.17 8.07
C VAL A 461 30.80 -7.50 8.89
N VAL A 462 30.46 -6.24 8.58
CA VAL A 462 29.38 -5.50 9.24
C VAL A 462 28.05 -6.24 9.10
N MET A 463 27.74 -6.77 7.91
CA MET A 463 26.52 -7.55 7.69
C MET A 463 26.52 -8.82 8.57
N LEU A 464 27.65 -9.55 8.67
CA LEU A 464 27.79 -10.71 9.56
C LEU A 464 27.53 -10.33 11.03
N ILE A 465 28.09 -9.25 11.49
CA ILE A 465 27.88 -8.74 12.84
C ILE A 465 26.40 -8.40 13.08
N ILE A 466 25.78 -7.65 12.16
CA ILE A 466 24.36 -7.28 12.26
C ILE A 466 23.47 -8.52 12.33
N SER A 467 23.68 -9.50 11.44
CA SER A 467 22.86 -10.70 11.42
C SER A 467 23.01 -11.53 12.69
N ARG A 468 24.22 -11.54 13.29
CA ARG A 468 24.50 -12.25 14.54
C ARG A 468 23.86 -11.57 15.75
N ILE A 469 24.04 -10.25 15.88
CA ILE A 469 23.49 -9.46 17.01
C ILE A 469 21.95 -9.48 16.98
N ARG A 470 21.36 -9.37 15.79
CA ARG A 470 19.89 -9.36 15.64
C ARG A 470 19.27 -10.73 15.57
N SER A 471 20.07 -11.80 15.64
CA SER A 471 19.61 -13.21 15.53
C SER A 471 18.66 -13.41 14.32
N LEU A 472 19.04 -12.83 13.18
CA LEU A 472 18.20 -12.86 11.98
C LEU A 472 18.10 -14.27 11.39
N SER A 473 16.93 -14.63 10.91
CA SER A 473 16.73 -15.89 10.20
C SER A 473 17.46 -15.91 8.84
N PRO A 474 17.86 -17.06 8.31
CA PRO A 474 18.52 -17.16 6.99
C PRO A 474 17.71 -16.49 5.87
N ARG A 475 16.39 -16.56 5.92
CA ARG A 475 15.48 -15.93 4.95
C ARG A 475 15.61 -14.39 4.91
N GLU A 476 15.99 -13.76 6.01
CA GLU A 476 16.08 -12.31 6.11
C GLU A 476 17.38 -11.74 5.56
N TYR A 477 18.48 -12.48 5.66
CA TYR A 477 19.80 -11.97 5.28
C TYR A 477 20.31 -12.53 3.94
N MET A 478 19.85 -13.71 3.51
CA MET A 478 20.39 -14.46 2.38
C MET A 478 20.58 -13.60 1.12
N ILE A 479 19.53 -12.91 0.69
CA ILE A 479 19.57 -12.13 -0.55
C ILE A 479 20.60 -10.99 -0.50
N TYR A 480 20.74 -10.33 0.67
CA TYR A 480 21.67 -9.22 0.81
C TYR A 480 23.12 -9.69 0.81
N TYR A 481 23.39 -10.85 1.41
CA TYR A 481 24.71 -11.48 1.35
C TYR A 481 25.08 -11.90 -0.06
N VAL A 482 24.14 -12.52 -0.79
CA VAL A 482 24.37 -12.91 -2.19
C VAL A 482 24.67 -11.67 -3.03
N MET A 483 23.87 -10.60 -2.89
CA MET A 483 24.09 -9.36 -3.63
C MET A 483 25.44 -8.72 -3.29
N ALA A 484 25.80 -8.65 -2.00
CA ALA A 484 27.06 -8.08 -1.57
C ALA A 484 28.25 -8.94 -2.05
N ALA A 485 28.18 -10.27 -1.94
CA ALA A 485 29.23 -11.17 -2.38
C ALA A 485 29.42 -11.10 -3.90
N VAL A 486 28.34 -11.14 -4.69
CA VAL A 486 28.37 -11.04 -6.16
C VAL A 486 28.96 -9.70 -6.60
N TYR A 487 28.56 -8.59 -6.00
CA TYR A 487 29.14 -7.27 -6.28
C TYR A 487 30.62 -7.23 -5.96
N SER A 488 31.02 -7.72 -4.79
CA SER A 488 32.41 -7.74 -4.30
C SER A 488 33.32 -8.70 -5.07
N MET A 489 32.74 -9.64 -5.82
CA MET A 489 33.49 -10.49 -6.75
C MET A 489 33.59 -9.85 -8.14
N ILE A 490 32.44 -9.44 -8.69
CA ILE A 490 32.36 -9.00 -10.10
C ILE A 490 33.11 -7.69 -10.32
N LEU A 491 32.90 -6.68 -9.47
CA LEU A 491 33.50 -5.37 -9.68
C LEU A 491 35.05 -5.41 -9.60
N PRO A 492 35.68 -5.97 -8.54
CA PRO A 492 37.15 -6.10 -8.51
C PRO A 492 37.69 -7.00 -9.64
N LEU A 493 36.94 -8.05 -10.04
CA LEU A 493 37.36 -8.92 -11.16
C LEU A 493 37.40 -8.15 -12.48
N ILE A 494 36.36 -7.36 -12.78
CA ILE A 494 36.32 -6.52 -13.98
C ILE A 494 37.51 -5.53 -13.97
N LEU A 495 37.76 -4.87 -12.84
CA LEU A 495 38.85 -3.91 -12.70
C LEU A 495 40.24 -4.57 -12.84
N LEU A 496 40.40 -5.83 -12.41
CA LEU A 496 41.62 -6.61 -12.62
C LEU A 496 41.82 -6.98 -14.10
N VAL A 497 40.76 -7.45 -14.79
CA VAL A 497 40.83 -7.87 -16.19
C VAL A 497 41.05 -6.67 -17.13
N THR A 498 40.47 -5.50 -16.79
CA THR A 498 40.67 -4.27 -17.58
C THR A 498 42.01 -3.61 -17.35
N GLY A 499 42.83 -4.10 -16.41
CA GLY A 499 44.17 -3.59 -16.14
C GLY A 499 44.20 -2.23 -15.41
N VAL A 500 43.05 -1.79 -14.89
CA VAL A 500 42.94 -0.52 -14.13
C VAL A 500 43.60 -0.62 -12.75
N ILE A 501 43.67 -1.84 -12.21
CA ILE A 501 44.26 -2.11 -10.89
C ILE A 501 45.77 -2.39 -11.00
N HIS A 502 46.55 -1.63 -10.27
CA HIS A 502 48.02 -1.80 -10.17
C HIS A 502 48.41 -2.72 -9.00
N TYR A 503 47.71 -2.60 -7.87
CA TYR A 503 47.92 -3.43 -6.65
C TYR A 503 46.87 -4.53 -6.59
N ARG A 504 47.23 -5.75 -7.01
CA ARG A 504 46.30 -6.90 -7.16
C ARG A 504 45.87 -7.52 -5.83
N THR A 505 46.71 -7.43 -4.77
CA THR A 505 46.51 -8.16 -3.51
C THR A 505 45.15 -7.88 -2.83
N PRO A 506 44.71 -6.62 -2.61
CA PRO A 506 43.43 -6.37 -1.95
C PRO A 506 42.24 -6.92 -2.73
N SER A 507 42.26 -6.79 -4.05
CA SER A 507 41.20 -7.29 -4.93
C SER A 507 41.13 -8.82 -4.95
N VAL A 508 42.27 -9.52 -4.96
CA VAL A 508 42.30 -11.00 -4.91
C VAL A 508 41.77 -11.50 -3.57
N ILE A 509 42.17 -10.87 -2.46
CA ILE A 509 41.62 -11.20 -1.12
C ILE A 509 40.12 -10.96 -1.07
N CYS A 510 39.66 -9.83 -1.58
CA CYS A 510 38.22 -9.50 -1.62
C CYS A 510 37.42 -10.53 -2.41
N ILE A 511 37.87 -10.90 -3.61
CA ILE A 511 37.24 -11.93 -4.44
C ILE A 511 37.21 -13.27 -3.72
N GLY A 512 38.35 -13.69 -3.13
CA GLY A 512 38.48 -14.97 -2.41
C GLY A 512 37.54 -15.05 -1.20
N CYS A 513 37.52 -14.03 -0.35
CA CYS A 513 36.63 -13.98 0.81
C CYS A 513 35.14 -13.96 0.41
N SER A 514 34.79 -13.21 -0.61
CA SER A 514 33.41 -13.14 -1.12
C SER A 514 32.97 -14.46 -1.73
N PHE A 515 33.86 -15.15 -2.43
CA PHE A 515 33.60 -16.47 -2.98
C PHE A 515 33.39 -17.52 -1.88
N LEU A 516 34.24 -17.53 -0.85
CA LEU A 516 34.07 -18.40 0.31
C LEU A 516 32.77 -18.15 1.04
N LEU A 517 32.37 -16.89 1.21
CA LEU A 517 31.11 -16.52 1.80
C LEU A 517 29.93 -17.08 0.98
N LEU A 518 29.97 -16.96 -0.34
CA LEU A 518 28.92 -17.46 -1.22
C LEU A 518 28.83 -19.00 -1.18
N ILE A 519 29.97 -19.69 -1.25
CA ILE A 519 30.04 -21.17 -1.10
C ILE A 519 29.49 -21.58 0.26
N GLY A 520 29.88 -20.90 1.33
CA GLY A 520 29.37 -21.16 2.68
C GLY A 520 27.85 -21.07 2.76
N LEU A 521 27.25 -20.04 2.16
CA LEU A 521 25.79 -19.91 2.07
C LEU A 521 25.15 -21.07 1.31
N ILE A 522 25.71 -21.45 0.16
CA ILE A 522 25.18 -22.54 -0.68
C ILE A 522 25.30 -23.90 0.02
N LEU A 523 26.40 -24.18 0.69
CA LEU A 523 26.63 -25.47 1.33
C LEU A 523 25.85 -25.63 2.64
N PHE A 524 25.92 -24.62 3.52
CA PHE A 524 25.33 -24.73 4.87
C PHE A 524 23.87 -24.30 4.95
N LYS A 525 23.36 -23.58 3.94
CA LYS A 525 21.99 -23.04 3.91
C LYS A 525 21.30 -23.29 2.57
N ARG A 526 21.53 -24.45 1.99
CA ARG A 526 21.10 -24.81 0.63
C ARG A 526 19.59 -24.69 0.41
N LYS A 527 18.78 -25.13 1.38
CA LYS A 527 17.32 -25.12 1.26
C LYS A 527 16.79 -23.69 1.24
N GLU A 528 17.20 -22.90 2.22
CA GLU A 528 16.80 -21.50 2.34
C GLU A 528 17.33 -20.66 1.16
N PHE A 529 18.55 -20.95 0.69
CA PHE A 529 19.12 -20.32 -0.49
C PHE A 529 18.25 -20.57 -1.73
N LYS A 530 17.86 -21.83 -1.98
CA LYS A 530 17.01 -22.19 -3.12
C LYS A 530 15.64 -21.52 -3.03
N GLU A 531 15.00 -21.53 -1.86
CA GLU A 531 13.70 -20.88 -1.62
C GLU A 531 13.76 -19.38 -1.89
N GLU A 532 14.77 -18.66 -1.37
CA GLU A 532 14.89 -17.23 -1.56
C GLU A 532 15.22 -16.84 -3.01
N MET A 533 16.07 -17.60 -3.67
CA MET A 533 16.37 -17.38 -5.09
C MET A 533 15.13 -17.62 -5.96
N HIS A 534 14.35 -18.66 -5.67
CA HIS A 534 13.08 -18.93 -6.34
C HIS A 534 12.09 -17.78 -6.17
N LYS A 535 11.90 -17.30 -4.93
CA LYS A 535 11.00 -16.16 -4.63
C LYS A 535 11.40 -14.87 -5.36
N LYS A 536 12.70 -14.56 -5.42
CA LYS A 536 13.19 -13.28 -5.96
C LYS A 536 13.32 -13.26 -7.48
N PHE A 537 13.70 -14.38 -8.07
CA PHE A 537 13.95 -14.46 -9.51
C PHE A 537 12.83 -15.17 -10.28
N HIS A 538 11.79 -15.67 -9.59
CA HIS A 538 10.67 -16.39 -10.20
C HIS A 538 11.13 -17.52 -11.12
N VAL A 539 12.24 -18.17 -10.76
CA VAL A 539 12.78 -19.33 -11.47
C VAL A 539 12.06 -20.55 -10.92
N GLY A 540 11.00 -21.01 -11.59
CA GLY A 540 10.26 -22.22 -11.32
C GLY A 540 10.40 -23.19 -12.43
#